data_36e01b0f519e6010b1f612c31cde2e17
#
_entry.id   36e01b0f519e6010b1f612c31cde2e17
#
_cell.length_a   1.000
_cell.length_b   1.000
_cell.length_c   1.000
_cell.angle_alpha   90.00
_cell.angle_beta   90.00
_cell.angle_gamma   90.00
#
_symmetry.space_group_name_H-M   'P 1'
#
loop_
_entity.id
_entity.type
_entity.pdbx_description
1 polymer ?
#
loop_
_entity_poly.entity_id
_entity_poly.type
_entity_poly.pdbx_seq_one_letter_code
_entity_poly.pdbx_strand_id
1 'polypeptide(L)'
;MDALKAEITERNQKVKESLEMDPTLNPKEICRELQPFSLIVDDWDNFVELTKTQAITLAPILNEAAGVGISIILTAHSGKMKGFDEVTKFAKNTTEGLLLGNQGTTAIFPINSAKELPQFKDGLLFHNGAYVKVRVPKY
;
A
#
# COMPACT_ATOMS: atom_id res chain seq x y z
N MET A 1 5.27 -0.43 15.92
CA MET A 1 6.47 -0.52 15.04
C MET A 1 7.35 -1.73 15.34
N ASP A 2 7.55 -2.11 16.59
CA ASP A 2 8.43 -3.23 16.95
C ASP A 2 7.93 -4.57 16.41
N ALA A 3 6.63 -4.84 16.48
CA ALA A 3 6.03 -6.05 15.88
C ALA A 3 6.25 -6.14 14.36
N LEU A 4 6.14 -5.01 13.64
CA LEU A 4 6.41 -4.97 12.21
C LEU A 4 7.88 -5.27 11.89
N LYS A 5 8.81 -4.69 12.65
CA LYS A 5 10.25 -4.96 12.48
C LYS A 5 10.60 -6.42 12.79
N ALA A 6 10.00 -6.99 13.83
CA ALA A 6 10.20 -8.39 14.17
C ALA A 6 9.71 -9.31 13.04
N GLU A 7 8.53 -9.04 12.49
CA GLU A 7 7.97 -9.80 11.37
C GLU A 7 8.83 -9.68 10.10
N ILE A 8 9.31 -8.47 9.76
CA ILE A 8 10.24 -8.25 8.65
C ILE A 8 11.51 -9.09 8.82
N THR A 9 12.09 -9.06 10.02
CA THR A 9 13.32 -9.82 10.32
C THR A 9 13.09 -11.32 10.18
N GLU A 10 11.99 -11.84 10.70
CA GLU A 10 11.65 -13.28 10.61
C GLU A 10 11.46 -13.69 9.14
N ARG A 11 10.76 -12.89 8.34
CA ARG A 11 10.55 -13.18 6.92
C ARG A 11 11.84 -13.15 6.11
N ASN A 12 12.67 -12.15 6.33
CA ASN A 12 13.99 -12.07 5.69
C ASN A 12 14.85 -13.29 6.03
N GLN A 13 14.80 -13.76 7.28
CA GLN A 13 15.55 -14.96 7.69
C GLN A 13 15.01 -16.21 6.97
N LYS A 14 13.68 -16.40 6.89
CA LYS A 14 13.07 -17.53 6.19
C LYS A 14 13.39 -17.52 4.69
N VAL A 15 13.35 -16.36 4.05
CA VAL A 15 13.73 -16.21 2.65
C VAL A 15 15.19 -16.60 2.45
N LYS A 16 16.09 -16.12 3.32
CA LYS A 16 17.52 -16.46 3.25
C LYS A 16 17.76 -17.96 3.40
N GLU A 17 17.17 -18.60 4.41
CA GLU A 17 17.29 -20.04 4.65
C GLU A 17 16.77 -20.87 3.47
N SER A 18 15.65 -20.47 2.87
CA SER A 18 15.12 -21.15 1.69
C SER A 18 16.03 -21.03 0.47
N LEU A 19 16.63 -19.86 0.24
CA LEU A 19 17.56 -19.63 -0.84
C LEU A 19 18.92 -20.30 -0.63
N GLU A 20 19.34 -20.52 0.61
CA GLU A 20 20.53 -21.31 0.94
C GLU A 20 20.31 -22.80 0.62
N MET A 21 19.07 -23.31 0.79
CA MET A 21 18.72 -24.69 0.43
C MET A 21 18.50 -24.88 -1.07
N ASP A 22 17.84 -23.93 -1.70
CA ASP A 22 17.59 -23.92 -3.15
C ASP A 22 17.70 -22.51 -3.73
N PRO A 23 18.85 -22.14 -4.30
CA PRO A 23 19.08 -20.82 -4.89
C PRO A 23 18.20 -20.48 -6.10
N THR A 24 17.46 -21.45 -6.65
CA THR A 24 16.58 -21.24 -7.81
C THR A 24 15.20 -20.71 -7.43
N LEU A 25 14.86 -20.74 -6.15
CA LEU A 25 13.57 -20.27 -5.64
C LEU A 25 13.37 -18.77 -5.86
N ASN A 26 12.13 -18.38 -6.11
CA ASN A 26 11.75 -16.97 -6.21
C ASN A 26 11.40 -16.42 -4.82
N PRO A 27 12.10 -15.41 -4.30
CA PRO A 27 11.79 -14.80 -3.00
C PRO A 27 10.34 -14.40 -2.81
N LYS A 28 9.68 -13.92 -3.89
CA LYS A 28 8.25 -13.54 -3.81
C LYS A 28 7.32 -14.73 -3.60
N GLU A 29 7.67 -15.89 -4.15
CA GLU A 29 6.89 -17.11 -3.93
C GLU A 29 7.06 -17.61 -2.51
N ILE A 30 8.29 -17.63 -2.00
CA ILE A 30 8.54 -17.95 -0.59
C ILE A 30 7.70 -17.07 0.33
N CYS A 31 7.68 -15.76 0.10
CA CYS A 31 6.90 -14.83 0.91
C CYS A 31 5.38 -15.08 0.83
N ARG A 32 4.86 -15.58 -0.29
CA ARG A 32 3.43 -15.91 -0.44
C ARG A 32 3.00 -17.14 0.36
N GLU A 33 3.92 -18.05 0.64
CA GLU A 33 3.65 -19.25 1.43
C GLU A 33 3.68 -18.97 2.94
N LEU A 34 4.22 -17.82 3.36
CA LEU A 34 4.24 -17.42 4.76
C LEU A 34 2.85 -17.01 5.24
N GLN A 35 2.64 -17.10 6.55
CA GLN A 35 1.38 -16.65 7.14
C GLN A 35 1.08 -15.20 6.75
N PRO A 36 -0.12 -14.88 6.26
CA PRO A 36 -0.49 -13.52 5.89
C PRO A 36 -0.33 -12.56 7.07
N PHE A 37 0.35 -11.44 6.82
CA PHE A 37 0.49 -10.34 7.76
C PHE A 37 0.13 -9.03 7.07
N SER A 38 -0.71 -8.22 7.70
CA SER A 38 -1.15 -6.95 7.14
C SER A 38 -0.94 -5.80 8.13
N LEU A 39 -0.37 -4.72 7.63
CA LEU A 39 -0.33 -3.43 8.31
C LEU A 39 -1.50 -2.58 7.80
N ILE A 40 -2.42 -2.20 8.69
CA ILE A 40 -3.54 -1.32 8.35
C ILE A 40 -3.26 0.06 8.93
N VAL A 41 -3.26 1.07 8.08
CA VAL A 41 -3.14 2.47 8.46
C VAL A 41 -4.45 3.17 8.10
N ASP A 42 -5.28 3.37 9.10
CA ASP A 42 -6.48 4.18 8.96
C ASP A 42 -6.13 5.66 9.15
N ASP A 43 -6.68 6.53 8.30
CA ASP A 43 -6.37 7.96 8.24
C ASP A 43 -4.86 8.25 8.00
N TRP A 44 -4.43 7.99 6.77
CA TRP A 44 -3.05 8.23 6.34
C TRP A 44 -2.56 9.65 6.60
N ASP A 45 -3.43 10.65 6.47
CA ASP A 45 -3.07 12.04 6.68
C ASP A 45 -2.62 12.29 8.11
N ASN A 46 -3.36 11.74 9.08
CA ASN A 46 -3.02 11.82 10.50
C ASN A 46 -1.74 11.01 10.80
N PHE A 47 -1.60 9.84 10.20
CA PHE A 47 -0.39 9.02 10.34
C PHE A 47 0.87 9.75 9.87
N VAL A 48 0.82 10.41 8.71
CA VAL A 48 1.94 11.20 8.17
C VAL A 48 2.29 12.36 9.10
N GLU A 49 1.30 13.07 9.63
CA GLU A 49 1.55 14.18 10.57
C GLU A 49 2.20 13.70 11.87
N LEU A 50 1.71 12.61 12.44
CA LEU A 50 2.27 12.00 13.65
C LEU A 50 3.68 11.43 13.45
N THR A 51 3.99 10.98 12.24
CA THR A 51 5.30 10.36 11.93
C THR A 51 6.26 11.29 11.19
N LYS A 52 5.94 12.55 11.04
CA LYS A 52 6.69 13.53 10.26
C LYS A 52 8.17 13.60 10.61
N THR A 53 8.51 13.56 11.90
CA THR A 53 9.89 13.53 12.37
C THR A 53 10.63 12.21 12.12
N GLN A 54 9.90 11.15 11.82
CA GLN A 54 10.40 9.80 11.60
C GLN A 54 10.31 9.36 10.14
N ALA A 55 9.85 10.22 9.24
CA ALA A 55 9.56 9.89 7.84
C ALA A 55 10.76 9.26 7.12
N ILE A 56 11.97 9.75 7.37
CA ILE A 56 13.23 9.25 6.77
C ILE A 56 13.50 7.78 7.16
N THR A 57 13.17 7.40 8.39
CA THR A 57 13.38 6.02 8.90
C THR A 57 12.21 5.11 8.63
N LEU A 58 11.01 5.65 8.51
CA LEU A 58 9.78 4.89 8.32
C LEU A 58 9.60 4.38 6.88
N ALA A 59 9.89 5.23 5.90
CA ALA A 59 9.70 4.85 4.50
C ALA A 59 10.55 3.63 4.07
N PRO A 60 11.84 3.49 4.44
CA PRO A 60 12.59 2.26 4.22
C PRO A 60 11.95 1.03 4.85
N ILE A 61 11.43 1.14 6.09
CA ILE A 61 10.77 0.03 6.79
C ILE A 61 9.50 -0.40 6.05
N LEU A 62 8.69 0.53 5.55
CA LEU A 62 7.49 0.22 4.77
C LEU A 62 7.85 -0.45 3.43
N ASN A 63 8.89 0.01 2.76
CA ASN A 63 9.38 -0.61 1.53
C ASN A 63 9.90 -2.03 1.77
N GLU A 64 10.65 -2.23 2.85
CA GLU A 64 11.15 -3.55 3.24
C GLU A 64 9.99 -4.49 3.59
N ALA A 65 9.00 -4.03 4.35
CA ALA A 65 7.79 -4.78 4.66
C ALA A 65 7.06 -5.25 3.38
N ALA A 66 6.84 -4.35 2.43
CA ALA A 66 6.24 -4.70 1.15
C ALA A 66 7.10 -5.70 0.36
N GLY A 67 8.43 -5.56 0.42
CA GLY A 67 9.40 -6.45 -0.22
C GLY A 67 9.35 -7.90 0.28
N VAL A 68 9.02 -8.10 1.56
CA VAL A 68 8.88 -9.43 2.18
C VAL A 68 7.43 -9.91 2.26
N GLY A 69 6.55 -9.38 1.42
CA GLY A 69 5.16 -9.86 1.27
C GLY A 69 4.22 -9.46 2.41
N ILE A 70 4.54 -8.43 3.18
CA ILE A 70 3.61 -7.82 4.14
C ILE A 70 2.66 -6.91 3.38
N SER A 71 1.35 -7.15 3.51
CA SER A 71 0.34 -6.30 2.89
C SER A 71 0.21 -4.98 3.65
N ILE A 72 0.26 -3.85 2.94
CA ILE A 72 0.06 -2.54 3.55
C ILE A 72 -1.24 -1.96 2.99
N ILE A 73 -2.23 -1.79 3.86
CA ILE A 73 -3.55 -1.25 3.53
C ILE A 73 -3.65 0.12 4.18
N LEU A 74 -3.96 1.12 3.40
CA LEU A 74 -4.11 2.48 3.91
C LEU A 74 -5.40 3.12 3.41
N THR A 75 -6.02 3.94 4.25
CA THR A 75 -7.13 4.81 3.89
C THR A 75 -6.67 6.26 3.89
N ALA A 76 -7.11 7.03 2.91
CA ALA A 76 -6.72 8.43 2.79
C ALA A 76 -7.77 9.25 2.02
N HIS A 77 -7.82 10.54 2.30
CA HIS A 77 -8.49 11.49 1.42
C HIS A 77 -7.61 11.82 0.22
N SER A 78 -8.05 11.46 -0.98
CA SER A 78 -7.26 11.67 -2.22
C SER A 78 -6.77 13.12 -2.41
N GLY A 79 -7.57 14.11 -2.00
CA GLY A 79 -7.22 15.53 -2.08
C GLY A 79 -6.14 15.98 -1.09
N LYS A 80 -5.86 15.21 -0.05
CA LYS A 80 -4.86 15.52 0.97
C LYS A 80 -3.50 14.88 0.72
N MET A 81 -3.42 13.86 -0.12
CA MET A 81 -2.15 13.18 -0.45
C MET A 81 -1.25 14.03 -1.37
N LYS A 82 -0.95 15.26 -0.93
CA LYS A 82 -0.14 16.24 -1.70
C LYS A 82 1.31 16.32 -1.27
N GLY A 83 1.70 15.65 -0.18
CA GLY A 83 3.05 15.66 0.36
C GLY A 83 4.10 15.14 -0.62
N PHE A 84 5.34 15.59 -0.42
CA PHE A 84 6.53 15.15 -1.14
C PHE A 84 7.52 14.42 -0.22
N ASP A 85 7.12 14.17 1.02
CA ASP A 85 7.92 13.37 1.95
C ASP A 85 7.98 11.90 1.50
N GLU A 86 8.97 11.18 2.00
CA GLU A 86 9.24 9.80 1.57
C GLU A 86 8.11 8.83 1.92
N VAL A 87 7.38 9.07 3.02
CA VAL A 87 6.25 8.23 3.43
C VAL A 87 5.06 8.45 2.49
N THR A 88 4.78 9.69 2.12
CA THR A 88 3.75 10.02 1.12
C THR A 88 4.13 9.49 -0.28
N LYS A 89 5.40 9.55 -0.67
CA LYS A 89 5.88 8.94 -1.91
C LYS A 89 5.66 7.43 -1.91
N PHE A 90 5.94 6.76 -0.80
CA PHE A 90 5.65 5.32 -0.66
C PHE A 90 4.17 5.02 -0.96
N ALA A 91 3.25 5.76 -0.34
CA ALA A 91 1.82 5.57 -0.56
C ALA A 91 1.38 5.86 -2.01
N LYS A 92 1.98 6.86 -2.65
CA LYS A 92 1.69 7.21 -4.06
C LYS A 92 2.19 6.18 -5.07
N ASN A 93 3.14 5.35 -4.70
CA ASN A 93 3.66 4.29 -5.57
C ASN A 93 2.76 3.04 -5.60
N THR A 94 1.63 3.03 -4.89
CA THR A 94 0.70 1.91 -4.98
C THR A 94 0.10 1.79 -6.38
N THR A 95 -0.03 0.56 -6.85
CA THR A 95 -0.66 0.22 -8.14
C THR A 95 -2.06 -0.35 -7.96
N GLU A 96 -2.48 -0.54 -6.71
CA GLU A 96 -3.75 -1.17 -6.36
C GLU A 96 -4.50 -0.30 -5.36
N GLY A 97 -5.81 -0.24 -5.49
CA GLY A 97 -6.62 0.48 -4.53
C GLY A 97 -8.06 0.70 -4.98
N LEU A 98 -8.86 1.19 -4.06
CA LEU A 98 -10.26 1.51 -4.28
C LEU A 98 -10.47 3.02 -4.12
N LEU A 99 -10.85 3.69 -5.20
CA LEU A 99 -11.27 5.09 -5.17
C LEU A 99 -12.77 5.18 -4.98
N LEU A 100 -13.20 5.86 -3.93
CA LEU A 100 -14.61 6.10 -3.62
C LEU A 100 -14.97 7.58 -3.80
N GLY A 101 -16.17 7.82 -4.30
CA GLY A 101 -16.71 9.18 -4.49
C GLY A 101 -16.11 9.91 -5.70
N ASN A 102 -16.58 11.15 -5.92
CA ASN A 102 -16.27 11.95 -7.09
C ASN A 102 -15.28 13.11 -6.83
N GLN A 103 -14.51 13.02 -5.77
CA GLN A 103 -13.64 14.12 -5.32
C GLN A 103 -12.38 14.26 -6.18
N GLY A 104 -12.57 14.63 -7.43
CA GLY A 104 -11.49 15.17 -8.25
C GLY A 104 -10.43 14.16 -8.72
N THR A 105 -9.46 14.68 -9.45
CA THR A 105 -8.29 13.92 -9.89
C THR A 105 -7.47 13.47 -8.70
N THR A 106 -7.13 12.19 -8.66
CA THR A 106 -6.26 11.67 -7.63
C THR A 106 -4.79 11.79 -8.05
N ALA A 107 -3.93 12.12 -7.11
CA ALA A 107 -2.49 12.09 -7.35
C ALA A 107 -1.94 10.65 -7.45
N ILE A 108 -2.75 9.65 -7.10
CA ILE A 108 -2.34 8.24 -7.00
C ILE A 108 -2.83 7.44 -8.20
N PHE A 109 -4.12 7.58 -8.54
CA PHE A 109 -4.74 6.82 -9.62
C PHE A 109 -5.09 7.75 -10.78
N PRO A 110 -4.35 7.69 -11.89
CA PRO A 110 -4.61 8.54 -13.03
C PRO A 110 -5.98 8.18 -13.65
N ILE A 111 -6.85 9.18 -13.75
CA ILE A 111 -8.14 9.06 -14.41
C ILE A 111 -8.12 10.01 -15.59
N ASN A 112 -8.34 9.48 -16.79
CA ASN A 112 -8.18 10.21 -18.03
C ASN A 112 -9.31 11.22 -18.30
N SER A 113 -10.45 11.09 -17.62
CA SER A 113 -11.62 11.94 -17.86
C SER A 113 -12.44 12.15 -16.59
N ALA A 114 -12.91 13.37 -16.37
CA ALA A 114 -13.83 13.67 -15.27
C ALA A 114 -15.17 12.88 -15.35
N LYS A 115 -15.53 12.39 -16.56
CA LYS A 115 -16.70 11.53 -16.77
C LYS A 115 -16.51 10.12 -16.20
N GLU A 116 -15.27 9.70 -15.98
CA GLU A 116 -14.91 8.38 -15.46
C GLU A 116 -14.89 8.37 -13.93
N LEU A 117 -14.97 9.54 -13.29
CA LEU A 117 -15.03 9.62 -11.83
C LEU A 117 -16.25 8.86 -11.31
N PRO A 118 -16.08 8.09 -10.23
CA PRO A 118 -17.18 7.35 -9.63
C PRO A 118 -18.22 8.34 -9.10
N GLN A 119 -19.48 8.08 -9.40
CA GLN A 119 -20.58 8.80 -8.78
C GLN A 119 -20.86 8.27 -7.38
N PHE A 120 -21.64 9.03 -6.62
CA PHE A 120 -22.08 8.61 -5.29
C PHE A 120 -22.60 7.16 -5.30
N LYS A 121 -22.02 6.27 -4.52
CA LYS A 121 -22.23 4.81 -4.42
C LYS A 121 -21.46 3.92 -5.40
N ASP A 122 -20.70 4.49 -6.29
CA ASP A 122 -19.80 3.74 -7.15
C ASP A 122 -18.35 3.94 -6.68
N GLY A 123 -17.50 2.99 -6.98
CA GLY A 123 -16.06 3.06 -6.79
C GLY A 123 -15.32 2.64 -8.05
N LEU A 124 -14.05 2.96 -8.13
CA LEU A 124 -13.13 2.43 -9.13
C LEU A 124 -12.10 1.57 -8.42
N LEU A 125 -12.08 0.29 -8.74
CA LEU A 125 -11.05 -0.64 -8.25
C LEU A 125 -9.92 -0.67 -9.25
N PHE A 126 -8.75 -0.22 -8.83
CA PHE A 126 -7.53 -0.16 -9.62
C PHE A 126 -6.65 -1.38 -9.38
N HIS A 127 -6.08 -1.90 -10.47
CA HIS A 127 -5.08 -2.95 -10.46
C HIS A 127 -4.11 -2.73 -11.64
N ASN A 128 -2.84 -2.46 -11.32
CA ASN A 128 -1.75 -2.30 -12.30
C ASN A 128 -2.07 -1.33 -13.45
N GLY A 129 -2.65 -0.17 -13.14
CA GLY A 129 -2.96 0.89 -14.12
C GLY A 129 -4.27 0.72 -14.87
N ALA A 130 -4.95 -0.42 -14.73
CA ALA A 130 -6.32 -0.62 -15.20
C ALA A 130 -7.31 -0.42 -14.05
N TYR A 131 -8.57 -0.18 -14.36
CA TYR A 131 -9.61 -0.12 -13.35
C TYR A 131 -10.94 -0.70 -13.83
N VAL A 132 -11.73 -1.15 -12.87
CA VAL A 132 -13.11 -1.57 -13.09
C VAL A 132 -14.04 -0.78 -12.17
N LYS A 133 -15.24 -0.48 -12.67
CA LYS A 133 -16.27 0.18 -11.88
C LYS A 133 -16.90 -0.84 -10.94
N VAL A 134 -16.99 -0.52 -9.67
CA VAL A 134 -17.61 -1.34 -8.65
C VAL A 134 -18.72 -0.58 -7.94
N ARG A 135 -19.75 -1.28 -7.50
CA ARG A 135 -20.80 -0.71 -6.68
C ARG A 135 -20.50 -0.98 -5.21
N VAL A 136 -20.50 0.07 -4.42
CA VAL A 136 -20.30 -0.04 -2.97
C VAL A 136 -21.65 -0.24 -2.30
N PRO A 137 -21.84 -1.30 -1.50
CA PRO A 137 -23.05 -1.51 -0.74
C PRO A 137 -23.36 -0.32 0.18
N LYS A 138 -24.63 0.00 0.35
CA LYS A 138 -25.05 0.90 1.43
C LYS A 138 -25.09 0.10 2.74
N TYR A 139 -24.52 0.70 3.76
CA TYR A 139 -24.78 0.30 5.13
C TYR A 139 -25.97 1.10 5.66
#